data_bdd25bbd22f6daa4cb559d9f0683d298
#
_entry.id   bdd25bbd22f6daa4cb559d9f0683d298
#
_cell.length_a   1.000
_cell.length_b   1.000
_cell.length_c   1.000
_cell.angle_alpha   90.00
_cell.angle_beta   90.00
_cell.angle_gamma   90.00
#
_symmetry.space_group_name_H-M   'P 1'
#
loop_
_entity.id
_entity.type
_entity.pdbx_description
1 polymer ?
#
loop_
_entity_poly.entity_id
_entity_poly.type
_entity_poly.pdbx_seq_one_letter_code
_entity_poly.pdbx_strand_id
1 'polypeptide(L)'
;GAIATKEQAVAKVFQAKGRPSDNPLIVHVKDAQQVLDYAAEVSELAKELMERFWPGPLTIILPVKPGVFPANVNNGQETVAFRMPNQRSALRLIDLVGTPLVGPSANLSGKPSPTSVDHVMQDFDGLIAGVVAGDGDQAQIGVESTVVRPMADRLVILRPGAITQSMLAQVCPNVQEFSVA
;
A
#
# COMPACT_ATOMS: atom_id res chain seq x y z
N GLY A 1 0.04 5.53 -9.70
CA GLY A 1 -0.95 5.70 -8.65
C GLY A 1 -2.15 6.51 -9.08
N ALA A 2 -3.17 6.50 -8.27
CA ALA A 2 -4.40 7.23 -8.51
C ALA A 2 -5.15 7.50 -7.21
N ILE A 3 -6.10 8.44 -7.24
CA ILE A 3 -6.94 8.73 -6.08
C ILE A 3 -7.75 7.48 -5.69
N ALA A 4 -7.56 7.01 -4.46
CA ALA A 4 -8.12 5.74 -3.98
C ALA A 4 -9.65 5.77 -3.84
N THR A 5 -10.25 6.93 -3.68
CA THR A 5 -11.70 7.09 -3.47
C THR A 5 -12.49 7.25 -4.77
N LYS A 6 -11.83 7.27 -5.93
CA LYS A 6 -12.48 7.46 -7.24
C LYS A 6 -12.36 6.19 -8.08
N GLU A 7 -13.47 5.53 -8.32
CA GLU A 7 -13.53 4.29 -9.10
C GLU A 7 -12.90 4.42 -10.50
N GLN A 8 -13.16 5.51 -11.21
CA GLN A 8 -12.61 5.72 -12.55
C GLN A 8 -11.09 5.91 -12.51
N ALA A 9 -10.56 6.58 -11.49
CA ALA A 9 -9.13 6.77 -11.33
C ALA A 9 -8.43 5.44 -11.03
N VAL A 10 -9.03 4.63 -10.17
CA VAL A 10 -8.52 3.28 -9.84
C VAL A 10 -8.57 2.37 -11.07
N ALA A 11 -9.65 2.42 -11.86
CA ALA A 11 -9.78 1.63 -13.08
C ALA A 11 -8.66 1.93 -14.10
N LYS A 12 -8.21 3.18 -14.19
CA LYS A 12 -7.09 3.57 -15.07
C LYS A 12 -5.78 2.91 -14.67
N VAL A 13 -5.57 2.66 -13.38
CA VAL A 13 -4.36 1.94 -12.91
C VAL A 13 -4.35 0.51 -13.45
N PHE A 14 -5.45 -0.20 -13.34
CA PHE A 14 -5.57 -1.57 -13.87
C PHE A 14 -5.39 -1.60 -15.38
N GLN A 15 -5.99 -0.68 -16.10
CA GLN A 15 -5.86 -0.59 -17.56
C GLN A 15 -4.42 -0.31 -17.98
N ALA A 16 -3.77 0.68 -17.38
CA ALA A 16 -2.40 1.05 -17.74
C ALA A 16 -1.41 -0.08 -17.50
N LYS A 17 -1.60 -0.85 -16.43
CA LYS A 17 -0.71 -1.95 -16.07
C LYS A 17 -1.05 -3.29 -16.74
N GLY A 18 -2.23 -3.44 -17.30
CA GLY A 18 -2.74 -4.75 -17.66
C GLY A 18 -2.94 -5.66 -16.45
N ARG A 19 -3.18 -5.06 -15.27
CA ARG A 19 -3.34 -5.77 -14.01
C ARG A 19 -4.72 -6.42 -13.93
N PRO A 20 -4.85 -7.68 -13.45
CA PRO A 20 -6.15 -8.27 -13.19
C PRO A 20 -6.95 -7.45 -12.17
N SER A 21 -8.22 -7.17 -12.48
CA SER A 21 -9.07 -6.29 -11.66
C SER A 21 -9.46 -6.89 -10.30
N ASP A 22 -9.27 -8.19 -10.12
CA ASP A 22 -9.51 -8.90 -8.87
C ASP A 22 -8.29 -8.89 -7.92
N ASN A 23 -7.18 -8.27 -8.33
CA ASN A 23 -5.96 -8.19 -7.55
C ASN A 23 -5.96 -6.88 -6.74
N PRO A 24 -6.17 -6.92 -5.40
CA PRO A 24 -6.31 -5.74 -4.57
C PRO A 24 -5.10 -4.80 -4.65
N LEU A 25 -5.36 -3.51 -4.42
CA LEU A 25 -4.35 -2.46 -4.40
C LEU A 25 -4.08 -2.01 -2.96
N ILE A 26 -2.84 -1.60 -2.70
CA ILE A 26 -2.46 -1.00 -1.42
C ILE A 26 -2.77 0.50 -1.48
N VAL A 27 -3.46 0.98 -0.43
CA VAL A 27 -3.80 2.39 -0.25
C VAL A 27 -2.68 3.07 0.54
N HIS A 28 -2.09 4.09 -0.06
CA HIS A 28 -1.01 4.86 0.54
C HIS A 28 -1.56 6.11 1.23
N VAL A 29 -1.17 6.29 2.49
CA VAL A 29 -1.61 7.41 3.34
C VAL A 29 -0.43 8.29 3.73
N LYS A 30 -0.72 9.54 4.09
CA LYS A 30 0.30 10.51 4.53
C LYS A 30 0.64 10.40 6.02
N ASP A 31 -0.26 9.83 6.83
CA ASP A 31 -0.09 9.62 8.27
C ASP A 31 -1.13 8.64 8.80
N ALA A 32 -0.98 8.26 10.08
CA ALA A 32 -1.91 7.36 10.74
C ALA A 32 -3.30 7.98 10.92
N GLN A 33 -3.40 9.29 11.08
CA GLN A 33 -4.67 10.00 11.23
C GLN A 33 -5.55 9.83 10.00
N GLN A 34 -4.96 9.86 8.82
CA GLN A 34 -5.70 9.66 7.57
C GLN A 34 -6.33 8.25 7.50
N VAL A 35 -5.68 7.23 8.07
CA VAL A 35 -6.27 5.87 8.18
C VAL A 35 -7.55 5.90 9.02
N LEU A 36 -7.56 6.65 10.11
CA LEU A 36 -8.72 6.72 11.01
C LEU A 36 -9.97 7.25 10.32
N ASP A 37 -9.81 8.08 9.30
CA ASP A 37 -10.94 8.62 8.53
C ASP A 37 -11.68 7.53 7.72
N TYR A 38 -11.00 6.45 7.38
CA TYR A 38 -11.53 5.38 6.51
C TYR A 38 -11.72 4.04 7.21
N ALA A 39 -10.93 3.75 8.23
CA ALA A 39 -11.00 2.49 8.95
C ALA A 39 -12.27 2.42 9.80
N ALA A 40 -12.91 1.25 9.78
CA ALA A 40 -14.06 0.98 10.66
C ALA A 40 -13.61 0.76 12.10
N GLU A 41 -12.44 0.16 12.27
CA GLU A 41 -11.85 -0.14 13.56
C GLU A 41 -10.33 -0.15 13.45
N VAL A 42 -9.66 0.43 14.44
CA VAL A 42 -8.19 0.41 14.56
C VAL A 42 -7.86 -0.07 15.96
N SER A 43 -7.39 -1.30 16.08
CA SER A 43 -7.00 -1.89 17.38
C SER A 43 -5.74 -1.21 17.94
N GLU A 44 -5.49 -1.40 19.23
CA GLU A 44 -4.26 -0.93 19.86
C GLU A 44 -3.02 -1.55 19.19
N LEU A 45 -3.09 -2.83 18.82
CA LEU A 45 -2.03 -3.48 18.08
C LEU A 45 -1.75 -2.76 16.74
N ALA A 46 -2.79 -2.44 15.98
CA ALA A 46 -2.62 -1.71 14.72
C ALA A 46 -1.99 -0.33 14.94
N LYS A 47 -2.40 0.39 15.98
CA LYS A 47 -1.81 1.69 16.33
C LYS A 47 -0.33 1.58 16.69
N GLU A 48 0.06 0.58 17.46
CA GLU A 48 1.46 0.33 17.81
C GLU A 48 2.31 -0.01 16.59
N LEU A 49 1.77 -0.79 15.66
CA LEU A 49 2.45 -1.12 14.41
C LEU A 49 2.69 0.13 13.56
N MET A 50 1.70 1.00 13.45
CA MET A 50 1.83 2.28 12.74
C MET A 50 2.89 3.16 13.38
N GLU A 51 2.84 3.31 14.70
CA GLU A 51 3.78 4.14 15.45
C GLU A 51 5.22 3.65 15.31
N ARG A 52 5.42 2.33 15.31
CA ARG A 52 6.75 1.72 15.28
C ARG A 52 7.35 1.63 13.89
N PHE A 53 6.56 1.33 12.86
CA PHE A 53 7.04 0.98 11.54
C PHE A 53 6.66 1.97 10.43
N TRP A 54 5.80 2.93 10.70
CA TRP A 54 5.43 3.96 9.72
C TRP A 54 6.13 5.30 10.00
N PRO A 55 6.61 5.96 8.95
CA PRO A 55 6.66 5.56 7.55
C PRO A 55 7.62 4.39 7.31
N GLY A 56 7.28 3.50 6.40
CA GLY A 56 8.13 2.35 6.12
C GLY A 56 7.44 1.22 5.38
N PRO A 57 8.16 0.09 5.19
CA PRO A 57 7.71 -1.02 4.35
C PRO A 57 6.82 -2.02 5.09
N LEU A 58 5.84 -1.52 5.83
CA LEU A 58 4.80 -2.33 6.47
C LEU A 58 3.44 -1.94 5.92
N THR A 59 2.74 -2.91 5.37
CA THR A 59 1.35 -2.79 4.91
C THR A 59 0.44 -3.48 5.91
N ILE A 60 -0.58 -2.75 6.39
CA ILE A 60 -1.49 -3.21 7.44
C ILE A 60 -2.89 -3.33 6.85
N ILE A 61 -3.48 -4.52 6.95
CA ILE A 61 -4.86 -4.77 6.51
C ILE A 61 -5.81 -4.47 7.65
N LEU A 62 -6.76 -3.58 7.40
CA LEU A 62 -7.75 -3.14 8.39
C LEU A 62 -9.15 -3.17 7.81
N PRO A 63 -10.16 -3.42 8.66
CA PRO A 63 -11.56 -3.24 8.25
C PRO A 63 -11.83 -1.76 7.96
N VAL A 64 -12.61 -1.49 6.94
CA VAL A 64 -12.98 -0.14 6.52
C VAL A 64 -14.46 0.08 6.61
N LYS A 65 -14.86 1.36 6.75
CA LYS A 65 -16.26 1.76 6.72
C LYS A 65 -16.87 1.43 5.37
N PRO A 66 -18.14 0.99 5.31
CA PRO A 66 -18.80 0.71 4.04
C PRO A 66 -18.84 1.93 3.12
N GLY A 67 -18.55 1.73 1.85
CA GLY A 67 -18.68 2.77 0.83
C GLY A 67 -17.61 3.84 0.80
N VAL A 68 -16.56 3.76 1.65
CA VAL A 68 -15.48 4.76 1.64
C VAL A 68 -14.49 4.57 0.50
N PHE A 69 -14.34 3.34 0.01
CA PHE A 69 -13.54 3.03 -1.18
C PHE A 69 -14.39 2.32 -2.22
N PRO A 70 -14.13 2.56 -3.52
CA PRO A 70 -14.79 1.80 -4.58
C PRO A 70 -14.37 0.34 -4.56
N ALA A 71 -15.23 -0.55 -5.04
CA ALA A 71 -15.03 -2.01 -4.98
C ALA A 71 -13.75 -2.46 -5.69
N ASN A 72 -13.28 -1.74 -6.71
CA ASN A 72 -12.08 -2.10 -7.45
C ASN A 72 -10.77 -1.85 -6.70
N VAL A 73 -10.79 -1.18 -5.54
CA VAL A 73 -9.60 -1.04 -4.68
C VAL A 73 -9.26 -2.37 -4.01
N ASN A 74 -10.25 -3.08 -3.50
CA ASN A 74 -10.08 -4.24 -2.65
C ASN A 74 -10.92 -5.45 -3.08
N ASN A 75 -11.38 -5.48 -4.31
CA ASN A 75 -12.24 -6.54 -4.85
C ASN A 75 -13.53 -6.73 -4.04
N GLY A 76 -14.12 -5.62 -3.56
CA GLY A 76 -15.37 -5.63 -2.80
C GLY A 76 -15.28 -6.22 -1.39
N GLN A 77 -14.09 -6.44 -0.86
CA GLN A 77 -13.88 -6.96 0.49
C GLN A 77 -14.18 -5.90 1.55
N GLU A 78 -14.35 -6.33 2.81
CA GLU A 78 -14.58 -5.44 3.94
C GLU A 78 -13.29 -4.80 4.47
N THR A 79 -12.13 -5.25 4.01
CA THR A 79 -10.82 -4.79 4.44
C THR A 79 -10.07 -4.11 3.32
N VAL A 80 -9.17 -3.20 3.70
CA VAL A 80 -8.25 -2.53 2.79
C VAL A 80 -6.84 -2.58 3.38
N ALA A 81 -5.85 -2.72 2.52
CA ALA A 81 -4.44 -2.69 2.89
C ALA A 81 -3.92 -1.24 2.84
N PHE A 82 -3.36 -0.77 3.95
CA PHE A 82 -2.81 0.58 4.09
C PHE A 82 -1.32 0.56 4.31
N ARG A 83 -0.64 1.54 3.75
CA ARG A 83 0.79 1.79 3.99
C ARG A 83 1.09 3.28 4.03
N MET A 84 1.97 3.70 4.94
CA MET A 84 2.57 5.03 4.91
C MET A 84 3.97 4.93 4.32
N PRO A 85 4.18 5.39 3.07
CA PRO A 85 5.48 5.22 2.42
C PRO A 85 6.55 6.12 3.04
N ASN A 86 7.77 5.61 3.16
CA ASN A 86 8.92 6.39 3.61
C ASN A 86 9.58 7.07 2.40
N GLN A 87 8.85 7.96 1.75
CA GLN A 87 9.33 8.69 0.59
C GLN A 87 8.69 10.08 0.57
N ARG A 88 9.51 11.11 0.63
CA ARG A 88 9.06 12.50 0.81
C ARG A 88 8.12 12.97 -0.30
N SER A 89 8.47 12.71 -1.55
CA SER A 89 7.65 13.14 -2.69
C SER A 89 6.29 12.47 -2.71
N ALA A 90 6.21 11.18 -2.33
CA ALA A 90 4.94 10.46 -2.22
C ALA A 90 4.06 11.03 -1.11
N LEU A 91 4.61 11.29 0.06
CA LEU A 91 3.88 11.90 1.17
C LEU A 91 3.39 13.29 0.82
N ARG A 92 4.22 14.09 0.15
CA ARG A 92 3.85 15.43 -0.32
C ARG A 92 2.72 15.38 -1.34
N LEU A 93 2.76 14.44 -2.27
CA LEU A 93 1.72 14.26 -3.27
C LEU A 93 0.38 13.89 -2.61
N ILE A 94 0.39 12.96 -1.66
CA ILE A 94 -0.83 12.57 -0.93
C ILE A 94 -1.41 13.76 -0.18
N ASP A 95 -0.55 14.54 0.48
CA ASP A 95 -0.96 15.74 1.21
C ASP A 95 -1.59 16.79 0.30
N LEU A 96 -0.97 17.06 -0.85
CA LEU A 96 -1.48 18.04 -1.82
C LEU A 96 -2.80 17.60 -2.45
N VAL A 97 -2.97 16.31 -2.72
CA VAL A 97 -4.23 15.76 -3.25
C VAL A 97 -5.34 15.78 -2.20
N GLY A 98 -4.98 15.61 -0.94
CA GLY A 98 -5.91 15.65 0.20
C GLY A 98 -6.62 14.33 0.49
N THR A 99 -6.39 13.29 -0.31
CA THR A 99 -6.95 11.95 -0.12
C THR A 99 -5.90 10.87 -0.32
N PRO A 100 -6.10 9.65 0.23
CA PRO A 100 -5.17 8.55 -0.02
C PRO A 100 -5.08 8.19 -1.50
N LEU A 101 -3.94 7.63 -1.90
CA LEU A 101 -3.68 7.17 -3.26
C LEU A 101 -3.49 5.66 -3.30
N VAL A 102 -4.01 4.99 -4.31
CA VAL A 102 -3.57 3.63 -4.62
C VAL A 102 -2.22 3.70 -5.34
N GLY A 103 -1.29 2.83 -4.98
CA GLY A 103 0.07 2.89 -5.51
C GLY A 103 0.70 1.51 -5.62
N PRO A 104 0.35 0.72 -6.66
CA PRO A 104 1.10 -0.49 -6.98
C PRO A 104 2.46 -0.13 -7.57
N SER A 105 3.33 -1.13 -7.75
CA SER A 105 4.61 -0.93 -8.42
C SER A 105 4.40 -0.39 -9.84
N ALA A 106 5.29 0.52 -10.28
CA ALA A 106 5.15 1.24 -11.55
C ALA A 106 5.74 0.43 -12.72
N ASN A 107 5.24 -0.78 -12.92
CA ASN A 107 5.60 -1.69 -14.01
C ASN A 107 4.35 -2.26 -14.65
N LEU A 108 4.48 -2.70 -15.90
CA LEU A 108 3.45 -3.53 -16.52
C LEU A 108 3.33 -4.85 -15.74
N SER A 109 2.11 -5.36 -15.62
CA SER A 109 1.84 -6.58 -14.88
C SER A 109 2.68 -7.73 -15.44
N GLY A 110 3.38 -8.45 -14.54
CA GLY A 110 4.28 -9.55 -14.91
C GLY A 110 5.71 -9.14 -15.24
N LYS A 111 6.00 -7.85 -15.35
CA LYS A 111 7.38 -7.34 -15.54
C LYS A 111 8.04 -6.99 -14.21
N PRO A 112 9.39 -6.92 -14.16
CA PRO A 112 10.09 -6.47 -12.94
C PRO A 112 9.72 -5.05 -12.54
N SER A 113 9.80 -4.76 -11.25
CA SER A 113 9.60 -3.41 -10.72
C SER A 113 10.66 -2.45 -11.24
N PRO A 114 10.29 -1.20 -11.59
CA PRO A 114 11.24 -0.24 -12.13
C PRO A 114 12.18 0.28 -11.04
N THR A 115 13.37 0.69 -11.44
CA THR A 115 14.37 1.30 -10.55
C THR A 115 14.73 2.72 -10.96
N SER A 116 14.15 3.23 -12.05
CA SER A 116 14.43 4.57 -12.57
C SER A 116 13.22 5.17 -13.26
N VAL A 117 13.24 6.50 -13.43
CA VAL A 117 12.24 7.22 -14.23
C VAL A 117 12.19 6.70 -15.66
N ASP A 118 13.35 6.42 -16.25
CA ASP A 118 13.42 5.92 -17.62
C ASP A 118 12.72 4.57 -17.79
N HIS A 119 12.86 3.67 -16.82
CA HIS A 119 12.14 2.40 -16.83
C HIS A 119 10.63 2.59 -16.81
N VAL A 120 10.14 3.53 -16.00
CA VAL A 120 8.70 3.85 -15.93
C VAL A 120 8.24 4.45 -17.25
N MET A 121 9.00 5.36 -17.82
CA MET A 121 8.67 6.00 -19.10
C MET A 121 8.61 5.00 -20.26
N GLN A 122 9.49 4.01 -20.28
CA GLN A 122 9.44 2.96 -21.30
C GLN A 122 8.10 2.23 -21.34
N ASP A 123 7.55 1.94 -20.17
CA ASP A 123 6.31 1.17 -20.06
C ASP A 123 5.05 2.04 -20.16
N PHE A 124 5.11 3.29 -19.70
CA PHE A 124 3.91 4.09 -19.46
C PHE A 124 3.83 5.42 -20.20
N ASP A 125 4.81 5.78 -21.01
CA ASP A 125 4.76 7.03 -21.77
C ASP A 125 3.49 7.08 -22.64
N GLY A 126 2.73 8.15 -22.49
CA GLY A 126 1.45 8.31 -23.17
C GLY A 126 0.26 7.58 -22.52
N LEU A 127 0.48 6.78 -21.47
CA LEU A 127 -0.55 6.00 -20.78
C LEU A 127 -0.95 6.59 -19.42
N ILE A 128 -0.10 7.44 -18.86
CA ILE A 128 -0.29 8.07 -17.54
C ILE A 128 -0.06 9.57 -17.63
N ALA A 129 -0.55 10.29 -16.62
CA ALA A 129 -0.46 11.76 -16.57
C ALA A 129 0.97 12.27 -16.41
N GLY A 130 1.81 11.53 -15.72
CA GLY A 130 3.20 11.93 -15.49
C GLY A 130 3.95 11.00 -14.56
N VAL A 131 5.23 11.29 -14.41
CA VAL A 131 6.14 10.59 -13.49
C VAL A 131 6.81 11.62 -12.63
N VAL A 132 6.77 11.42 -11.30
CA VAL A 132 7.48 12.27 -10.36
C VAL A 132 8.87 11.68 -10.15
N ALA A 133 9.89 12.44 -10.52
CA ALA A 133 11.26 12.08 -10.19
C ALA A 133 11.47 12.29 -8.68
N GLY A 134 12.03 11.30 -8.01
CA GLY A 134 12.39 11.43 -6.60
C GLY A 134 13.53 12.41 -6.38
N ASP A 135 13.76 12.81 -5.14
CA ASP A 135 14.78 13.79 -4.74
C ASP A 135 16.22 13.25 -4.80
N GLY A 136 16.51 12.37 -5.75
CA GLY A 136 17.81 11.72 -5.87
C GLY A 136 17.97 10.47 -5.01
N ASP A 137 16.97 10.13 -4.23
CA ASP A 137 16.91 8.83 -3.58
C ASP A 137 16.65 7.78 -4.65
N GLN A 138 17.68 7.06 -5.01
CA GLN A 138 17.51 5.89 -5.84
C GLN A 138 16.49 4.98 -5.13
N ALA A 139 15.48 4.53 -5.88
CA ALA A 139 14.63 3.48 -5.40
C ALA A 139 15.56 2.39 -4.86
N GLN A 140 15.59 2.26 -3.55
CA GLN A 140 16.32 1.16 -2.94
C GLN A 140 15.79 -0.10 -3.62
N ILE A 141 16.66 -0.91 -4.16
CA ILE A 141 16.28 -2.20 -4.73
C ILE A 141 15.56 -2.94 -3.61
N GLY A 142 14.26 -2.73 -3.56
CA GLY A 142 13.48 -2.99 -2.37
C GLY A 142 12.83 -4.34 -2.43
N VAL A 143 13.00 -5.06 -1.38
CA VAL A 143 12.07 -6.10 -0.98
C VAL A 143 10.70 -5.40 -0.83
N GLU A 144 9.64 -5.99 -1.35
CA GLU A 144 8.27 -5.50 -1.18
C GLU A 144 7.92 -5.34 0.30
N SER A 145 6.92 -4.54 0.59
CA SER A 145 6.44 -4.36 1.96
C SER A 145 5.92 -5.67 2.55
N THR A 146 6.17 -5.88 3.83
CA THR A 146 5.53 -6.95 4.60
C THR A 146 4.05 -6.62 4.73
N VAL A 147 3.17 -7.57 4.45
CA VAL A 147 1.72 -7.40 4.58
C VAL A 147 1.24 -8.18 5.81
N VAL A 148 0.63 -7.48 6.74
CA VAL A 148 0.14 -8.05 7.99
C VAL A 148 -1.34 -7.75 8.20
N ARG A 149 -2.02 -8.65 8.91
CA ARG A 149 -3.38 -8.44 9.38
C ARG A 149 -3.43 -8.60 10.90
N PRO A 150 -3.67 -7.52 11.65
CA PRO A 150 -3.89 -7.61 13.08
C PRO A 150 -5.23 -8.31 13.38
N MET A 151 -5.17 -9.33 14.21
CA MET A 151 -6.35 -10.04 14.71
C MET A 151 -6.51 -9.75 16.21
N ALA A 152 -7.59 -10.20 16.82
CA ALA A 152 -7.85 -9.94 18.24
C ALA A 152 -6.78 -10.52 19.17
N ASP A 153 -6.20 -11.66 18.82
CA ASP A 153 -5.28 -12.44 19.66
C ASP A 153 -3.90 -12.67 19.01
N ARG A 154 -3.69 -12.21 17.78
CA ARG A 154 -2.45 -12.47 17.03
C ARG A 154 -2.25 -11.51 15.88
N LEU A 155 -1.04 -11.53 15.32
CA LEU A 155 -0.68 -10.84 14.09
C LEU A 155 -0.38 -11.88 13.02
N VAL A 156 -1.04 -11.77 11.87
CA VAL A 156 -0.84 -12.70 10.76
C VAL A 156 -0.05 -12.02 9.64
N ILE A 157 1.06 -12.63 9.23
CA ILE A 157 1.84 -12.21 8.07
C ILE A 157 1.26 -12.89 6.83
N LEU A 158 0.70 -12.10 5.92
CA LEU A 158 0.14 -12.61 4.66
C LEU A 158 1.16 -12.63 3.53
N ARG A 159 2.12 -11.71 3.57
CA ARG A 159 3.24 -11.65 2.64
C ARG A 159 4.49 -11.23 3.39
N PRO A 160 5.56 -12.03 3.41
CA PRO A 160 6.82 -11.63 4.02
C PRO A 160 7.46 -10.50 3.18
N GLY A 161 8.26 -9.67 3.83
CA GLY A 161 8.94 -8.54 3.22
C GLY A 161 10.04 -7.99 4.11
N ALA A 162 10.34 -6.70 3.95
CA ALA A 162 11.46 -6.06 4.65
C ALA A 162 11.31 -6.04 6.17
N ILE A 163 10.08 -5.94 6.68
CA ILE A 163 9.82 -6.05 8.12
C ILE A 163 9.70 -7.52 8.46
N THR A 164 10.62 -8.02 9.28
CA THR A 164 10.74 -9.46 9.60
C THR A 164 9.78 -9.87 10.69
N GLN A 165 9.52 -11.18 10.78
CA GLN A 165 8.75 -11.76 11.87
C GLN A 165 9.37 -11.43 13.24
N SER A 166 10.69 -11.45 13.33
CA SER A 166 11.43 -11.11 14.56
C SER A 166 11.19 -9.66 14.99
N MET A 167 11.15 -8.72 14.04
CA MET A 167 10.85 -7.32 14.31
C MET A 167 9.40 -7.15 14.79
N LEU A 168 8.46 -7.83 14.17
CA LEU A 168 7.03 -7.78 14.53
C LEU A 168 6.79 -8.42 15.91
N ALA A 169 7.53 -9.46 16.26
CA ALA A 169 7.42 -10.15 17.54
C ALA A 169 7.75 -9.25 18.74
N GLN A 170 8.51 -8.18 18.53
CA GLN A 170 8.78 -7.18 19.57
C GLN A 170 7.55 -6.38 19.95
N VAL A 171 6.58 -6.24 19.04
CA VAL A 171 5.32 -5.55 19.26
C VAL A 171 4.22 -6.53 19.66
N CYS A 172 4.14 -7.66 18.97
CA CYS A 172 3.15 -8.70 19.23
C CYS A 172 3.84 -10.06 19.26
N PRO A 173 4.00 -10.69 20.45
CA PRO A 173 4.70 -11.99 20.54
C PRO A 173 4.03 -13.11 19.74
N ASN A 174 2.71 -13.05 19.57
CA ASN A 174 1.97 -14.06 18.79
C ASN A 174 1.87 -13.65 17.32
N VAL A 175 2.97 -13.82 16.58
CA VAL A 175 3.05 -13.57 15.14
C VAL A 175 3.02 -14.90 14.42
N GLN A 176 2.12 -15.03 13.45
CA GLN A 176 1.96 -16.22 12.64
C GLN A 176 2.11 -15.87 11.17
N GLU A 177 2.85 -16.67 10.43
CA GLU A 177 2.93 -16.55 8.98
C GLU A 177 1.85 -17.44 8.36
N PHE A 178 1.04 -16.84 7.47
CA PHE A 178 0.06 -17.59 6.71
C PHE A 178 0.78 -18.36 5.61
N SER A 179 0.83 -19.70 5.73
CA SER A 179 1.31 -20.56 4.67
C SER A 179 0.14 -21.12 3.87
N VAL A 180 0.14 -20.82 2.58
CA VAL A 180 -0.72 -21.54 1.65
C VAL A 180 -0.05 -22.89 1.43
N ALA A 181 -0.63 -23.90 2.05
CA ALA A 181 -0.19 -25.27 1.83
C ALA A 181 -0.57 -25.72 0.41
#